data_870eef68aa1c0cb85f3fb5800e52d4bc
#
_entry.id   870eef68aa1c0cb85f3fb5800e52d4bc
#
_cell.length_a   1.000
_cell.length_b   1.000
_cell.length_c   1.000
_cell.angle_alpha   90.00
_cell.angle_beta   90.00
_cell.angle_gamma   90.00
#
_symmetry.space_group_name_H-M   'P 1'
#
loop_
_entity.id
_entity.type
_entity.pdbx_description
1 polymer ?
#
loop_
_entity_poly.entity_id
_entity_poly.type
_entity_poly.pdbx_seq_one_letter_code
_entity_poly.pdbx_strand_id
1 'polypeptide(L)'
;MLPLDQVAGFDPGRDEEFLAALPARAAVYRLETHAAAARPYLRATADLRRSCRRLLAPPEGLAGARPAAPSASRPRLNLRELVARIRYRLTGSAFEQSLVLHQQARELFPESYRQRMRLAPPTLLKLNLANDYPRCYVARRIAPDSAFYFGPFPSRRAAEEFAREFLALYKIRRCHIKIRRDPAFPGCIYSEMKMCLAPCFAGCTKPEYDAEVAHVGSFLASRGRSLAAQLEADRDQAASTEDFERAAAIHKRHEKLASVLRHLPDLPRKLEELDAVILQPAAVEGAVALFRVCAGAVGDPFLLNFRELSAMPRSLETILSEALEPEPEAPLPLDLLADHLALLARWFYSKPRAGEILFRDPPPSPPASGTAGWPLRRIIRACARVLGPQPLLPGPP
;
A
#
# COMPACT_ATOMS: atom_id res chain seq x y z
N MET A 1 -8.10 -16.38 0.99
CA MET A 1 -6.66 -16.74 0.82
C MET A 1 -6.45 -17.27 -0.59
N LEU A 2 -5.42 -16.81 -1.30
CA LEU A 2 -5.08 -17.17 -2.67
C LEU A 2 -4.31 -18.51 -2.70
N PRO A 3 -4.98 -19.65 -3.03
CA PRO A 3 -4.32 -20.95 -3.03
C PRO A 3 -3.32 -21.09 -4.19
N LEU A 4 -2.36 -21.98 -4.01
CA LEU A 4 -1.56 -22.51 -5.13
C LEU A 4 -2.39 -23.62 -5.79
N ASP A 5 -3.20 -23.23 -6.77
CA ASP A 5 -4.29 -24.01 -7.35
C ASP A 5 -3.84 -25.06 -8.37
N GLN A 6 -2.63 -24.96 -8.87
CA GLN A 6 -2.08 -25.91 -9.84
C GLN A 6 -1.07 -26.85 -9.16
N VAL A 7 -1.14 -28.13 -9.51
CA VAL A 7 -0.30 -29.19 -8.94
C VAL A 7 0.30 -30.00 -10.08
N ALA A 8 1.62 -30.20 -10.04
CA ALA A 8 2.33 -31.05 -10.96
C ALA A 8 3.23 -32.03 -10.18
N GLY A 9 3.05 -33.32 -10.38
CA GLY A 9 3.94 -34.38 -9.84
C GLY A 9 5.29 -34.33 -10.52
N PHE A 10 6.37 -34.53 -9.78
CA PHE A 10 7.72 -34.56 -10.32
C PHE A 10 8.30 -35.99 -10.22
N ASP A 11 8.77 -36.47 -11.34
CA ASP A 11 9.49 -37.75 -11.46
C ASP A 11 10.87 -37.47 -12.05
N PRO A 12 11.95 -37.76 -11.32
CA PRO A 12 13.31 -37.62 -11.85
C PRO A 12 13.58 -38.37 -13.16
N GLY A 13 12.89 -39.48 -13.42
CA GLY A 13 13.01 -40.23 -14.67
C GLY A 13 12.38 -39.57 -15.91
N ARG A 14 11.51 -38.55 -15.69
CA ARG A 14 10.75 -37.84 -16.73
C ARG A 14 10.89 -36.32 -16.61
N ASP A 15 12.02 -35.86 -16.13
CA ASP A 15 12.24 -34.43 -15.79
C ASP A 15 12.14 -33.49 -17.00
N GLU A 16 12.61 -33.88 -18.19
CA GLU A 16 12.51 -33.03 -19.38
C GLU A 16 11.06 -32.82 -19.82
N GLU A 17 10.26 -33.91 -19.84
CA GLU A 17 8.83 -33.82 -20.14
C GLU A 17 8.10 -32.96 -19.14
N PHE A 18 8.37 -33.16 -17.85
CA PHE A 18 7.84 -32.34 -16.76
C PHE A 18 8.20 -30.87 -16.92
N LEU A 19 9.48 -30.55 -17.16
CA LEU A 19 9.94 -29.16 -17.31
C LEU A 19 9.39 -28.51 -18.58
N ALA A 20 9.17 -29.28 -19.66
CA ALA A 20 8.54 -28.78 -20.88
C ALA A 20 7.07 -28.40 -20.65
N ALA A 21 6.35 -29.17 -19.83
CA ALA A 21 4.94 -28.93 -19.49
C ALA A 21 4.72 -27.70 -18.59
N LEU A 22 5.73 -27.30 -17.81
CA LEU A 22 5.60 -26.11 -16.95
C LEU A 22 5.53 -24.83 -17.78
N PRO A 23 4.66 -23.87 -17.42
CA PRO A 23 4.57 -22.58 -18.11
C PRO A 23 5.82 -21.72 -17.87
N ALA A 24 6.34 -21.08 -18.93
CA ALA A 24 7.41 -20.10 -18.86
C ALA A 24 6.84 -18.72 -18.48
N ARG A 25 6.21 -18.61 -17.31
CA ARG A 25 5.48 -17.42 -16.84
C ARG A 25 5.75 -17.12 -15.36
N ALA A 26 5.42 -15.91 -14.95
CA ALA A 26 5.52 -15.49 -13.55
C ALA A 26 4.59 -16.31 -12.66
N ALA A 27 5.11 -16.77 -11.52
CA ALA A 27 4.37 -17.61 -10.58
C ALA A 27 4.93 -17.51 -9.16
N VAL A 28 4.08 -17.85 -8.20
CA VAL A 28 4.49 -18.29 -6.85
C VAL A 28 4.38 -19.79 -6.81
N TYR A 29 5.40 -20.48 -6.33
CA TYR A 29 5.41 -21.93 -6.27
C TYR A 29 6.02 -22.46 -4.97
N ARG A 30 5.54 -23.65 -4.58
CA ARG A 30 6.01 -24.43 -3.45
C ARG A 30 6.46 -25.79 -3.93
N LEU A 31 7.68 -26.19 -3.55
CA LEU A 31 8.16 -27.55 -3.74
C LEU A 31 7.82 -28.34 -2.49
N GLU A 32 7.16 -29.47 -2.69
CA GLU A 32 6.83 -30.45 -1.65
C GLU A 32 7.73 -31.66 -1.83
N THR A 33 8.34 -32.11 -0.75
CA THR A 33 9.30 -33.23 -0.74
C THR A 33 8.60 -34.52 -0.39
N HIS A 34 9.28 -35.65 -0.66
CA HIS A 34 8.83 -36.98 -0.23
C HIS A 34 8.75 -37.10 1.29
N ALA A 35 9.61 -36.39 2.02
CA ALA A 35 9.62 -36.36 3.48
C ALA A 35 8.61 -35.31 3.99
N ALA A 36 7.52 -35.76 4.62
CA ALA A 36 6.46 -34.89 5.14
C ALA A 36 6.93 -33.86 6.18
N ALA A 37 8.00 -34.16 6.92
CA ALA A 37 8.59 -33.27 7.93
C ALA A 37 9.58 -32.24 7.37
N ALA A 38 9.91 -32.32 6.08
CA ALA A 38 10.85 -31.37 5.49
C ALA A 38 10.22 -29.98 5.33
N ARG A 39 11.01 -28.94 5.60
CA ARG A 39 10.56 -27.57 5.42
C ARG A 39 10.24 -27.28 3.94
N PRO A 40 9.06 -26.79 3.60
CA PRO A 40 8.70 -26.51 2.22
C PRO A 40 9.58 -25.40 1.65
N TYR A 41 9.91 -25.53 0.36
CA TYR A 41 10.59 -24.49 -0.40
C TYR A 41 9.55 -23.62 -1.10
N LEU A 42 9.39 -22.38 -0.67
CA LEU A 42 8.44 -21.40 -1.23
C LEU A 42 9.20 -20.28 -1.93
N ARG A 43 8.81 -19.93 -3.16
CA ARG A 43 9.45 -18.87 -3.94
C ARG A 43 8.49 -18.22 -4.93
N ALA A 44 8.74 -16.93 -5.22
CA ALA A 44 8.21 -16.21 -6.36
C ALA A 44 9.25 -16.17 -7.49
N THR A 45 8.81 -16.27 -8.74
CA THR A 45 9.67 -16.24 -9.92
C THR A 45 9.00 -15.54 -11.10
N ALA A 46 9.79 -14.90 -11.96
CA ALA A 46 9.30 -14.35 -13.23
C ALA A 46 9.08 -15.43 -14.30
N ASP A 47 9.72 -16.61 -14.15
CA ASP A 47 9.61 -17.74 -15.07
C ASP A 47 9.68 -19.04 -14.27
N LEU A 48 8.52 -19.72 -14.18
CA LEU A 48 8.39 -20.95 -13.40
C LEU A 48 9.26 -22.08 -14.01
N ARG A 49 9.16 -22.30 -15.30
CA ARG A 49 9.92 -23.34 -16.02
C ARG A 49 11.43 -23.19 -15.79
N ARG A 50 11.95 -21.99 -16.02
CA ARG A 50 13.38 -21.68 -15.83
C ARG A 50 13.81 -21.85 -14.37
N SER A 51 12.97 -21.46 -13.42
CA SER A 51 13.27 -21.60 -12.00
C SER A 51 13.32 -23.06 -11.56
N CYS A 52 12.35 -23.87 -12.02
CA CYS A 52 12.30 -25.31 -11.74
C CYS A 52 13.47 -26.05 -12.40
N ARG A 53 13.78 -25.74 -13.67
CA ARG A 53 14.95 -26.34 -14.36
C ARG A 53 16.25 -26.10 -13.56
N ARG A 54 16.44 -24.91 -13.02
CA ARG A 54 17.64 -24.62 -12.23
C ARG A 54 17.76 -25.41 -10.93
N LEU A 55 16.62 -25.85 -10.35
CA LEU A 55 16.57 -26.55 -9.07
C LEU A 55 16.49 -28.08 -9.24
N LEU A 56 15.96 -28.56 -10.37
CA LEU A 56 15.56 -29.96 -10.57
C LEU A 56 16.29 -30.65 -11.73
N ALA A 57 17.00 -29.90 -12.60
CA ALA A 57 17.76 -30.54 -13.68
C ALA A 57 18.92 -31.37 -13.16
N PRO A 58 19.31 -32.42 -13.85
CA PRO A 58 20.48 -33.25 -13.52
C PRO A 58 21.74 -32.36 -13.41
N PRO A 59 22.65 -32.68 -12.52
CA PRO A 59 23.91 -31.91 -12.41
C PRO A 59 24.74 -31.95 -13.70
N GLU A 60 24.65 -33.02 -14.48
CA GLU A 60 25.35 -33.20 -15.76
C GLU A 60 24.79 -32.36 -16.91
N GLY A 61 23.52 -31.99 -16.90
CA GLY A 61 22.86 -31.14 -17.90
C GLY A 61 23.37 -29.70 -17.95
N LEU A 62 24.29 -29.33 -17.08
CA LEU A 62 25.02 -28.05 -17.07
C LEU A 62 26.41 -28.12 -17.74
N ALA A 63 26.79 -29.28 -18.25
CA ALA A 63 28.10 -29.54 -18.87
C ALA A 63 28.32 -28.84 -20.23
N GLY A 64 27.28 -28.22 -20.81
CA GLY A 64 27.40 -27.43 -22.04
C GLY A 64 27.79 -25.95 -21.82
N ALA A 65 27.89 -25.50 -20.60
CA ALA A 65 28.38 -24.16 -20.31
C ALA A 65 29.91 -24.21 -20.16
N ARG A 66 30.64 -23.54 -21.07
CA ARG A 66 32.10 -23.30 -20.97
C ARG A 66 32.52 -23.12 -19.52
N PRO A 67 33.63 -23.76 -19.08
CA PRO A 67 34.14 -23.54 -17.73
C PRO A 67 34.49 -22.05 -17.59
N ALA A 68 33.61 -21.29 -16.95
CA ALA A 68 33.94 -19.97 -16.44
C ALA A 68 35.00 -20.15 -15.36
N ALA A 69 36.03 -19.31 -15.37
CA ALA A 69 37.13 -19.27 -14.44
C ALA A 69 36.67 -19.52 -12.98
N PRO A 70 37.52 -20.06 -12.07
CA PRO A 70 37.17 -20.42 -10.70
C PRO A 70 36.91 -19.17 -9.86
N SER A 71 35.79 -18.50 -10.10
CA SER A 71 35.19 -17.60 -9.13
C SER A 71 34.41 -18.49 -8.15
N ALA A 72 34.62 -18.32 -6.86
CA ALA A 72 34.00 -19.08 -5.77
C ALA A 72 32.46 -19.06 -5.86
N SER A 73 31.90 -19.79 -6.83
CA SER A 73 30.45 -19.96 -6.99
C SER A 73 29.95 -20.85 -5.88
N ARG A 74 29.11 -20.30 -5.00
CA ARG A 74 28.40 -21.09 -3.99
C ARG A 74 27.75 -22.30 -4.65
N PRO A 75 27.83 -23.51 -4.04
CA PRO A 75 27.24 -24.72 -4.58
C PRO A 75 25.77 -24.46 -4.92
N ARG A 76 25.34 -24.78 -6.14
CA ARG A 76 23.97 -24.60 -6.58
C ARG A 76 23.07 -25.57 -5.82
N LEU A 77 22.01 -25.05 -5.20
CA LEU A 77 21.00 -25.89 -4.55
C LEU A 77 20.35 -26.77 -5.60
N ASN A 78 20.46 -28.09 -5.48
CA ASN A 78 19.76 -29.08 -6.28
C ASN A 78 18.81 -29.84 -5.35
N LEU A 79 17.53 -29.89 -5.76
CA LEU A 79 16.46 -30.50 -4.98
C LEU A 79 15.82 -31.70 -5.71
N ARG A 80 16.43 -32.16 -6.82
CA ARG A 80 15.91 -33.19 -7.71
C ARG A 80 15.43 -34.44 -6.97
N GLU A 81 16.26 -35.01 -6.13
CA GLU A 81 15.96 -36.26 -5.44
C GLU A 81 15.03 -36.09 -4.23
N LEU A 82 14.75 -34.84 -3.83
CA LEU A 82 13.93 -34.53 -2.66
C LEU A 82 12.49 -34.21 -3.01
N VAL A 83 12.25 -33.65 -4.20
CA VAL A 83 10.95 -33.11 -4.60
C VAL A 83 10.02 -34.20 -5.13
N ALA A 84 8.80 -34.25 -4.59
CA ALA A 84 7.73 -35.13 -5.04
C ALA A 84 6.75 -34.42 -5.98
N ARG A 85 6.45 -33.14 -5.70
CA ARG A 85 5.50 -32.37 -6.50
C ARG A 85 5.72 -30.87 -6.33
N ILE A 86 5.18 -30.12 -7.28
CA ILE A 86 5.17 -28.67 -7.28
C ILE A 86 3.72 -28.20 -7.20
N ARG A 87 3.44 -27.29 -6.26
CA ARG A 87 2.21 -26.50 -6.27
C ARG A 87 2.55 -25.09 -6.71
N TYR A 88 1.76 -24.51 -7.60
CA TYR A 88 2.01 -23.16 -8.08
C TYR A 88 0.73 -22.43 -8.44
N ARG A 89 0.84 -21.09 -8.48
CA ARG A 89 -0.17 -20.20 -9.00
C ARG A 89 0.52 -19.20 -9.94
N LEU A 90 -0.01 -19.11 -11.16
CA LEU A 90 0.42 -18.09 -12.11
C LEU A 90 -0.04 -16.72 -11.63
N THR A 91 0.79 -15.72 -11.85
CA THR A 91 0.52 -14.33 -11.44
C THR A 91 0.70 -13.40 -12.63
N GLY A 92 -0.18 -12.39 -12.75
CA GLY A 92 -0.12 -11.42 -13.83
C GLY A 92 0.78 -10.22 -13.52
N SER A 93 1.08 -10.00 -12.24
CA SER A 93 1.86 -8.85 -11.79
C SER A 93 2.75 -9.14 -10.59
N ALA A 94 3.77 -8.30 -10.39
CA ALA A 94 4.62 -8.36 -9.20
C ALA A 94 3.86 -8.04 -7.90
N PHE A 95 2.79 -7.23 -7.98
CA PHE A 95 1.93 -6.95 -6.84
C PHE A 95 1.16 -8.19 -6.40
N GLU A 96 0.43 -8.83 -7.34
CA GLU A 96 -0.26 -10.10 -7.09
C GLU A 96 0.71 -11.15 -6.55
N GLN A 97 1.88 -11.28 -7.18
CA GLN A 97 2.92 -12.22 -6.75
C GLN A 97 3.36 -11.98 -5.30
N SER A 98 3.51 -10.71 -4.90
CA SER A 98 3.90 -10.34 -3.53
C SER A 98 2.79 -10.68 -2.53
N LEU A 99 1.52 -10.50 -2.90
CA LEU A 99 0.37 -10.80 -2.05
C LEU A 99 0.21 -12.32 -1.86
N VAL A 100 0.25 -13.10 -2.95
CA VAL A 100 0.20 -14.58 -2.90
C VAL A 100 1.37 -15.11 -2.06
N LEU A 101 2.59 -14.61 -2.32
CA LEU A 101 3.77 -15.02 -1.55
C LEU A 101 3.62 -14.70 -0.06
N HIS A 102 3.05 -13.54 0.28
CA HIS A 102 2.82 -13.13 1.66
C HIS A 102 1.85 -14.09 2.37
N GLN A 103 0.71 -14.38 1.75
CA GLN A 103 -0.29 -15.27 2.33
C GLN A 103 0.29 -16.68 2.54
N GLN A 104 0.97 -17.24 1.55
CA GLN A 104 1.61 -18.56 1.64
C GLN A 104 2.77 -18.59 2.64
N ALA A 105 3.60 -17.54 2.67
CA ALA A 105 4.73 -17.46 3.60
C ALA A 105 4.26 -17.32 5.06
N ARG A 106 3.19 -16.56 5.31
CA ARG A 106 2.61 -16.38 6.64
C ARG A 106 2.05 -17.70 7.19
N GLU A 107 1.43 -18.52 6.35
CA GLU A 107 0.93 -19.84 6.71
C GLU A 107 2.08 -20.81 7.03
N LEU A 108 3.08 -20.89 6.15
CA LEU A 108 4.16 -21.86 6.24
C LEU A 108 5.27 -21.47 7.23
N PHE A 109 5.48 -20.19 7.45
CA PHE A 109 6.59 -19.64 8.25
C PHE A 109 6.14 -18.50 9.16
N PRO A 110 5.15 -18.70 10.06
CA PRO A 110 4.50 -17.62 10.80
C PRO A 110 5.47 -16.72 11.58
N GLU A 111 6.57 -17.29 12.10
CA GLU A 111 7.56 -16.52 12.88
C GLU A 111 8.59 -15.78 12.02
N SER A 112 8.83 -16.20 10.77
CA SER A 112 9.94 -15.71 9.96
C SER A 112 9.55 -15.14 8.59
N TYR A 113 8.27 -15.15 8.20
CA TYR A 113 7.84 -14.73 6.87
C TYR A 113 8.21 -13.28 6.53
N ARG A 114 8.10 -12.34 7.49
CA ARG A 114 8.48 -10.94 7.28
C ARG A 114 9.96 -10.80 6.93
N GLN A 115 10.83 -11.54 7.63
CA GLN A 115 12.26 -11.55 7.36
C GLN A 115 12.57 -12.17 6.00
N ARG A 116 11.94 -13.32 5.68
CA ARG A 116 12.10 -14.02 4.38
C ARG A 116 11.69 -13.14 3.20
N MET A 117 10.61 -12.40 3.35
CA MET A 117 10.10 -11.46 2.35
C MET A 117 10.79 -10.10 2.38
N ARG A 118 11.67 -9.85 3.34
CA ARG A 118 12.24 -8.52 3.62
C ARG A 118 11.14 -7.46 3.71
N LEU A 119 10.05 -7.80 4.41
CA LEU A 119 8.91 -6.92 4.57
C LEU A 119 9.17 -5.95 5.71
N ALA A 120 9.49 -4.70 5.36
CA ALA A 120 9.68 -3.64 6.34
C ALA A 120 8.33 -3.15 6.86
N PRO A 121 8.19 -2.82 8.17
CA PRO A 121 6.97 -2.23 8.70
C PRO A 121 6.61 -0.93 7.98
N PRO A 122 5.30 -0.60 7.83
CA PRO A 122 4.86 0.63 7.18
C PRO A 122 5.34 1.86 7.96
N THR A 123 5.56 2.95 7.26
CA THR A 123 5.88 4.25 7.86
C THR A 123 4.63 5.12 7.87
N LEU A 124 4.20 5.53 9.05
CA LEU A 124 2.97 6.27 9.28
C LEU A 124 3.25 7.52 10.12
N LEU A 125 2.40 8.53 10.03
CA LEU A 125 2.27 9.56 11.05
C LEU A 125 1.19 9.13 12.03
N LYS A 126 1.45 9.30 13.32
CA LYS A 126 0.53 9.02 14.41
C LYS A 126 0.24 10.30 15.18
N LEU A 127 -1.04 10.68 15.27
CA LEU A 127 -1.53 11.68 16.22
C LEU A 127 -2.15 10.93 17.40
N ASN A 128 -1.49 10.96 18.56
CA ASN A 128 -1.85 10.16 19.73
C ASN A 128 -2.96 10.78 20.56
N LEU A 129 -4.19 10.69 20.09
CA LEU A 129 -5.38 11.31 20.68
C LEU A 129 -5.70 10.84 22.11
N ALA A 130 -5.23 9.65 22.49
CA ALA A 130 -5.39 9.13 23.87
C ALA A 130 -4.57 9.89 24.93
N ASN A 131 -3.67 10.80 24.51
CA ASN A 131 -2.89 11.61 25.44
C ASN A 131 -3.62 12.92 25.74
N ASP A 132 -3.57 13.42 26.98
CA ASP A 132 -4.18 14.71 27.37
C ASP A 132 -3.70 15.87 26.49
N TYR A 133 -2.44 15.84 26.10
CA TYR A 133 -1.85 16.78 25.15
C TYR A 133 -1.27 16.02 23.97
N PRO A 134 -2.09 15.71 22.96
CA PRO A 134 -1.67 14.96 21.79
C PRO A 134 -0.48 15.57 21.05
N ARG A 135 0.31 14.72 20.38
CA ARG A 135 1.37 15.15 19.47
C ARG A 135 1.36 14.26 18.22
N CYS A 136 1.87 14.80 17.12
CA CYS A 136 2.07 14.05 15.88
C CYS A 136 3.54 13.63 15.74
N TYR A 137 3.76 12.37 15.36
CA TYR A 137 5.10 11.79 15.17
C TYR A 137 5.09 10.59 14.23
N VAL A 138 6.26 10.21 13.72
CA VAL A 138 6.42 9.05 12.85
C VAL A 138 6.34 7.76 13.67
N ALA A 139 5.46 6.84 13.25
CA ALA A 139 5.28 5.53 13.84
C ALA A 139 5.49 4.43 12.79
N ARG A 140 5.92 3.25 13.24
CA ARG A 140 6.10 2.04 12.41
C ARG A 140 5.25 0.86 12.89
N ARG A 141 4.39 1.10 13.87
CA ARG A 141 3.45 0.12 14.43
C ARG A 141 2.10 0.77 14.59
N ILE A 142 1.06 0.01 14.30
CA ILE A 142 -0.31 0.35 14.60
C ILE A 142 -0.63 -0.29 15.95
N ALA A 143 -1.10 0.52 16.89
CA ALA A 143 -1.50 0.05 18.22
C ALA A 143 -3.04 -0.03 18.31
N PRO A 144 -3.59 -0.86 19.19
CA PRO A 144 -5.03 -0.92 19.45
C PRO A 144 -5.46 0.26 20.34
N ASP A 145 -5.26 1.47 19.85
CA ASP A 145 -5.58 2.72 20.53
C ASP A 145 -6.44 3.63 19.62
N SER A 146 -7.07 4.64 20.20
CA SER A 146 -7.87 5.62 19.48
C SER A 146 -7.02 6.66 18.73
N ALA A 147 -5.78 6.34 18.37
CA ALA A 147 -4.92 7.27 17.67
C ALA A 147 -5.31 7.41 16.20
N PHE A 148 -5.10 8.60 15.66
CA PHE A 148 -5.24 8.87 14.25
C PHE A 148 -3.95 8.46 13.53
N TYR A 149 -4.04 7.58 12.54
CA TYR A 149 -2.92 7.16 11.71
C TYR A 149 -3.07 7.69 10.29
N PHE A 150 -1.98 8.21 9.73
CA PHE A 150 -1.93 8.77 8.38
C PHE A 150 -0.72 8.21 7.62
N GLY A 151 -0.94 7.62 6.44
CA GLY A 151 0.11 6.99 5.64
C GLY A 151 -0.45 6.01 4.61
N PRO A 152 0.36 5.06 4.12
CA PRO A 152 1.80 4.88 4.38
C PRO A 152 2.69 5.80 3.53
N PHE A 153 3.83 6.17 4.10
CA PHE A 153 4.87 6.97 3.42
C PHE A 153 5.94 6.07 2.76
N PRO A 154 6.70 6.61 1.76
CA PRO A 154 7.75 5.84 1.08
C PRO A 154 8.93 5.49 1.99
N SER A 155 9.23 6.34 2.96
CA SER A 155 10.33 6.15 3.89
C SER A 155 10.10 6.96 5.18
N ARG A 156 10.86 6.61 6.22
CA ARG A 156 10.88 7.37 7.48
C ARG A 156 11.29 8.82 7.25
N ARG A 157 12.31 9.05 6.43
CA ARG A 157 12.79 10.39 6.09
C ARG A 157 11.69 11.23 5.45
N ALA A 158 10.98 10.71 4.46
CA ALA A 158 9.88 11.43 3.80
C ALA A 158 8.75 11.78 4.78
N ALA A 159 8.41 10.87 5.71
CA ALA A 159 7.41 11.14 6.73
C ALA A 159 7.87 12.21 7.74
N GLU A 160 9.15 12.18 8.15
CA GLU A 160 9.75 13.16 9.07
C GLU A 160 9.85 14.54 8.42
N GLU A 161 10.23 14.62 7.14
CA GLU A 161 10.28 15.87 6.37
C GLU A 161 8.88 16.47 6.23
N PHE A 162 7.91 15.69 5.79
CA PHE A 162 6.52 16.14 5.71
C PHE A 162 5.98 16.58 7.09
N ALA A 163 6.22 15.78 8.15
CA ALA A 163 5.80 16.11 9.51
C ALA A 163 6.39 17.44 10.00
N ARG A 164 7.67 17.67 9.75
CA ARG A 164 8.34 18.93 10.13
C ARG A 164 7.70 20.14 9.45
N GLU A 165 7.40 20.03 8.17
CA GLU A 165 6.88 21.12 7.37
C GLU A 165 5.42 21.42 7.69
N PHE A 166 4.54 20.40 7.72
CA PHE A 166 3.14 20.65 8.02
C PHE A 166 2.90 21.08 9.47
N LEU A 167 3.66 20.54 10.45
CA LEU A 167 3.57 20.98 11.83
C LEU A 167 4.04 22.44 12.03
N ALA A 168 4.79 23.01 11.11
CA ALA A 168 5.12 24.43 11.13
C ALA A 168 3.93 25.36 10.80
N LEU A 169 2.80 24.79 10.36
CA LEU A 169 1.52 25.51 10.20
C LEU A 169 0.70 25.53 11.49
N TYR A 170 1.06 24.74 12.50
CA TYR A 170 0.29 24.48 13.72
C TYR A 170 1.13 24.64 14.98
N LYS A 171 0.47 24.87 16.10
CA LYS A 171 1.10 25.12 17.40
C LYS A 171 0.93 23.96 18.39
N ILE A 172 0.91 22.71 17.90
CA ILE A 172 0.92 21.55 18.80
C ILE A 172 2.34 21.20 19.25
N ARG A 173 2.48 20.57 20.41
CA ARG A 173 3.77 20.21 20.98
C ARG A 173 4.54 19.21 20.10
N ARG A 174 5.86 19.38 20.05
CA ARG A 174 6.82 18.49 19.37
C ARG A 174 7.69 17.70 20.36
N CYS A 175 7.70 18.11 21.62
CA CYS A 175 8.51 17.52 22.67
C CYS A 175 7.99 16.13 23.08
N HIS A 176 8.89 15.35 23.72
CA HIS A 176 8.61 13.99 24.20
C HIS A 176 8.31 13.91 25.69
N ILE A 177 8.40 15.04 26.41
CA ILE A 177 8.21 15.09 27.86
C ILE A 177 6.77 14.74 28.24
N LYS A 178 6.58 14.18 29.43
CA LYS A 178 5.26 14.08 30.04
C LYS A 178 4.81 15.46 30.47
N ILE A 179 3.69 15.93 29.93
CA ILE A 179 3.18 17.26 30.26
C ILE A 179 2.61 17.23 31.69
N ARG A 180 3.12 18.15 32.52
CA ARG A 180 2.53 18.57 33.78
C ARG A 180 2.35 20.08 33.66
N ARG A 181 1.13 20.58 33.91
CA ARG A 181 0.87 22.03 33.88
C ARG A 181 1.47 22.62 35.11
N ASP A 182 2.58 23.30 34.94
CA ASP A 182 3.28 24.00 36.02
C ASP A 182 3.62 25.42 35.57
N PRO A 183 2.98 26.46 36.09
CA PRO A 183 3.30 27.85 35.75
C PRO A 183 4.76 28.25 36.04
N ALA A 184 5.44 27.54 36.96
CA ALA A 184 6.85 27.75 37.27
C ALA A 184 7.80 27.05 36.31
N PHE A 185 7.30 26.24 35.36
CA PHE A 185 8.15 25.58 34.35
C PHE A 185 8.81 26.64 33.45
N PRO A 186 10.15 26.60 33.25
CA PRO A 186 10.90 27.68 32.58
C PRO A 186 10.60 27.83 31.08
N GLY A 187 9.70 27.01 30.52
CA GLY A 187 9.45 27.00 29.09
C GLY A 187 10.42 26.12 28.31
N CYS A 188 10.37 26.21 27.00
CA CYS A 188 11.26 25.50 26.11
C CYS A 188 11.40 26.26 24.77
N ILE A 189 12.39 25.87 23.97
CA ILE A 189 12.66 26.50 22.67
C ILE A 189 11.43 26.54 21.75
N TYR A 190 10.54 25.53 21.78
CA TYR A 190 9.33 25.53 20.95
C TYR A 190 8.30 26.56 21.39
N SER A 191 8.24 26.88 22.70
CA SER A 191 7.38 27.94 23.21
C SER A 191 7.92 29.33 22.90
N GLU A 192 9.23 29.51 23.06
CA GLU A 192 9.92 30.77 22.72
C GLU A 192 9.78 31.12 21.23
N MET A 193 9.94 30.10 20.35
CA MET A 193 9.73 30.25 18.91
C MET A 193 8.26 30.32 18.50
N LYS A 194 7.31 30.34 19.41
CA LYS A 194 5.85 30.34 19.17
C LYS A 194 5.36 29.19 18.30
N MET A 195 6.07 28.03 18.33
CA MET A 195 5.76 26.82 17.59
C MET A 195 4.89 25.83 18.39
N CYS A 196 4.56 26.17 19.64
CA CYS A 196 3.75 25.36 20.55
C CYS A 196 2.93 26.31 21.44
N LEU A 197 1.68 25.95 21.75
CA LEU A 197 0.83 26.66 22.69
C LEU A 197 1.29 26.54 24.17
N ALA A 198 2.35 25.78 24.39
CA ALA A 198 3.04 25.65 25.67
C ALA A 198 2.16 25.17 26.85
N PRO A 199 1.47 24.02 26.70
CA PRO A 199 0.63 23.50 27.78
C PRO A 199 1.44 23.13 29.04
N CYS A 200 2.76 22.93 28.93
CA CYS A 200 3.64 22.55 30.03
C CYS A 200 3.77 23.66 31.10
N PHE A 201 3.83 24.95 30.72
CA PHE A 201 3.84 26.07 31.65
C PHE A 201 2.51 26.83 31.69
N ALA A 202 1.40 26.16 31.39
CA ALA A 202 0.06 26.73 31.38
C ALA A 202 -0.16 27.90 30.39
N GLY A 203 0.63 27.95 29.30
CA GLY A 203 0.56 28.98 28.24
C GLY A 203 -0.73 28.94 27.40
N CYS A 204 -1.55 27.89 27.53
CA CYS A 204 -2.87 27.78 26.92
C CYS A 204 -3.83 27.02 27.84
N THR A 205 -5.12 27.13 27.56
CA THR A 205 -6.16 26.30 28.17
C THR A 205 -6.21 24.93 27.46
N LYS A 206 -6.86 23.94 28.07
CA LYS A 206 -7.05 22.62 27.43
C LYS A 206 -7.91 22.72 26.17
N PRO A 207 -9.07 23.42 26.15
CA PRO A 207 -9.87 23.61 24.94
C PRO A 207 -9.11 24.25 23.78
N GLU A 208 -8.27 25.27 24.03
CA GLU A 208 -7.45 25.89 22.98
C GLU A 208 -6.46 24.90 22.37
N TYR A 209 -5.84 24.05 23.20
CA TYR A 209 -4.94 23.02 22.72
C TYR A 209 -5.68 21.94 21.91
N ASP A 210 -6.85 21.52 22.37
CA ASP A 210 -7.69 20.51 21.68
C ASP A 210 -8.21 21.03 20.34
N ALA A 211 -8.57 22.29 20.24
CA ALA A 211 -8.94 22.93 18.98
C ALA A 211 -7.78 22.87 17.95
N GLU A 212 -6.56 23.17 18.40
CA GLU A 212 -5.39 23.09 17.53
C GLU A 212 -5.09 21.65 17.08
N VAL A 213 -5.28 20.66 17.98
CA VAL A 213 -5.17 19.23 17.65
C VAL A 213 -6.23 18.82 16.63
N ALA A 214 -7.47 19.32 16.77
CA ALA A 214 -8.54 19.06 15.81
C ALA A 214 -8.21 19.63 14.42
N HIS A 215 -7.62 20.82 14.35
CA HIS A 215 -7.14 21.41 13.09
C HIS A 215 -6.08 20.52 12.41
N VAL A 216 -5.12 19.98 13.19
CA VAL A 216 -4.12 19.03 12.67
C VAL A 216 -4.79 17.77 12.12
N GLY A 217 -5.74 17.22 12.86
CA GLY A 217 -6.52 16.03 12.40
C GLY A 217 -7.26 16.31 11.09
N SER A 218 -7.97 17.45 11.02
CA SER A 218 -8.71 17.89 9.83
C SER A 218 -7.80 18.13 8.63
N PHE A 219 -6.62 18.70 8.85
CA PHE A 219 -5.60 18.88 7.81
C PHE A 219 -5.15 17.55 7.22
N LEU A 220 -4.80 16.60 8.06
CA LEU A 220 -4.35 15.27 7.60
C LEU A 220 -5.48 14.52 6.90
N ALA A 221 -6.69 14.47 7.47
CA ALA A 221 -7.85 13.80 6.89
C ALA A 221 -8.21 14.39 5.51
N SER A 222 -8.25 15.71 5.40
CA SER A 222 -8.57 16.40 4.14
C SER A 222 -7.39 16.50 3.16
N ARG A 223 -6.18 16.03 3.56
CA ARG A 223 -4.94 16.24 2.79
C ARG A 223 -4.67 17.72 2.50
N GLY A 224 -4.88 18.57 3.50
CA GLY A 224 -4.66 20.01 3.45
C GLY A 224 -5.81 20.85 2.90
N ARG A 225 -6.86 20.23 2.34
CA ARG A 225 -8.01 20.96 1.75
C ARG A 225 -8.76 21.80 2.78
N SER A 226 -8.89 21.33 4.02
CA SER A 226 -9.56 22.08 5.09
C SER A 226 -8.86 23.41 5.37
N LEU A 227 -7.52 23.42 5.45
CA LEU A 227 -6.76 24.64 5.65
C LEU A 227 -6.78 25.53 4.41
N ALA A 228 -6.73 24.98 3.20
CA ALA A 228 -6.84 25.75 1.97
C ALA A 228 -8.16 26.51 1.91
N ALA A 229 -9.29 25.82 2.14
CA ALA A 229 -10.62 26.46 2.16
C ALA A 229 -10.76 27.54 3.24
N GLN A 230 -10.19 27.29 4.43
CA GLN A 230 -10.17 28.30 5.50
C GLN A 230 -9.39 29.55 5.09
N LEU A 231 -8.19 29.38 4.50
CA LEU A 231 -7.36 30.50 4.06
C LEU A 231 -8.01 31.29 2.91
N GLU A 232 -8.73 30.59 2.01
CA GLU A 232 -9.51 31.26 0.95
C GLU A 232 -10.63 32.12 1.55
N ALA A 233 -11.43 31.58 2.48
CA ALA A 233 -12.48 32.33 3.17
C ALA A 233 -11.93 33.51 3.97
N ASP A 234 -10.85 33.34 4.71
CA ASP A 234 -10.19 34.40 5.47
C ASP A 234 -9.65 35.50 4.55
N ARG A 235 -9.11 35.15 3.38
CA ARG A 235 -8.63 36.10 2.37
C ARG A 235 -9.80 36.93 1.80
N ASP A 236 -10.89 36.27 1.42
CA ASP A 236 -12.05 36.94 0.84
C ASP A 236 -12.70 37.90 1.86
N GLN A 237 -12.70 37.52 3.16
CA GLN A 237 -13.10 38.40 4.24
C GLN A 237 -12.17 39.60 4.39
N ALA A 238 -10.85 39.40 4.39
CA ALA A 238 -9.88 40.49 4.49
C ALA A 238 -9.97 41.47 3.29
N ALA A 239 -10.23 40.91 2.07
CA ALA A 239 -10.44 41.72 0.89
C ALA A 239 -11.73 42.59 1.00
N SER A 240 -12.82 42.03 1.54
CA SER A 240 -14.08 42.75 1.70
C SER A 240 -14.01 43.89 2.73
N THR A 241 -13.04 43.81 3.66
CA THR A 241 -12.78 44.85 4.69
C THR A 241 -11.59 45.75 4.34
N GLU A 242 -11.03 45.60 3.12
CA GLU A 242 -9.86 46.37 2.65
C GLU A 242 -8.62 46.25 3.56
N ASP A 243 -8.53 45.14 4.33
CA ASP A 243 -7.39 44.88 5.23
C ASP A 243 -6.24 44.21 4.43
N PHE A 244 -5.45 45.06 3.78
CA PHE A 244 -4.34 44.61 2.92
C PHE A 244 -3.21 43.91 3.68
N GLU A 245 -2.95 44.32 4.94
CA GLU A 245 -1.92 43.68 5.78
C GLU A 245 -2.32 42.24 6.13
N ARG A 246 -3.56 42.07 6.56
CA ARG A 246 -4.14 40.73 6.83
C ARG A 246 -4.16 39.88 5.56
N ALA A 247 -4.59 40.42 4.41
CA ALA A 247 -4.60 39.70 3.14
C ALA A 247 -3.18 39.24 2.75
N ALA A 248 -2.15 40.07 2.91
CA ALA A 248 -0.76 39.71 2.65
C ALA A 248 -0.25 38.62 3.61
N ALA A 249 -0.61 38.64 4.88
CA ALA A 249 -0.27 37.58 5.83
C ALA A 249 -0.92 36.24 5.48
N ILE A 250 -2.19 36.26 5.06
CA ILE A 250 -2.93 35.08 4.60
C ILE A 250 -2.28 34.51 3.34
N HIS A 251 -1.90 35.38 2.40
CA HIS A 251 -1.23 34.95 1.16
C HIS A 251 0.09 34.19 1.46
N LYS A 252 0.93 34.72 2.34
CA LYS A 252 2.16 34.03 2.78
C LYS A 252 1.87 32.67 3.41
N ARG A 253 0.78 32.54 4.17
CA ARG A 253 0.38 31.28 4.78
C ARG A 253 -0.11 30.28 3.72
N HIS A 254 -0.80 30.76 2.68
CA HIS A 254 -1.22 29.96 1.55
C HIS A 254 -0.02 29.45 0.72
N GLU A 255 0.98 30.29 0.45
CA GLU A 255 2.22 29.86 -0.22
C GLU A 255 2.95 28.78 0.58
N LYS A 256 3.02 28.94 1.90
CA LYS A 256 3.60 27.93 2.79
C LYS A 256 2.82 26.62 2.73
N LEU A 257 1.49 26.68 2.74
CA LEU A 257 0.63 25.51 2.56
C LEU A 257 0.92 24.80 1.23
N ALA A 258 0.96 25.56 0.13
CA ALA A 258 1.27 25.01 -1.20
C ALA A 258 2.64 24.33 -1.25
N SER A 259 3.64 24.88 -0.53
CA SER A 259 4.94 24.24 -0.38
C SER A 259 4.86 22.91 0.36
N VAL A 260 4.14 22.87 1.48
CA VAL A 260 3.94 21.63 2.26
C VAL A 260 3.24 20.55 1.44
N LEU A 261 2.19 20.92 0.69
CA LEU A 261 1.43 19.96 -0.12
C LEU A 261 2.22 19.36 -1.28
N ARG A 262 3.22 20.06 -1.82
CA ARG A 262 4.13 19.49 -2.83
C ARG A 262 4.97 18.33 -2.30
N HIS A 263 5.22 18.28 -0.99
CA HIS A 263 5.96 17.19 -0.35
C HIS A 263 5.06 16.06 0.14
N LEU A 264 3.73 16.19 0.02
CA LEU A 264 2.79 15.13 0.38
C LEU A 264 2.66 14.13 -0.78
N PRO A 265 3.12 12.88 -0.61
CA PRO A 265 2.93 11.85 -1.63
C PRO A 265 1.45 11.55 -1.87
N ASP A 266 1.12 10.94 -3.01
CA ASP A 266 -0.27 10.67 -3.38
C ASP A 266 -0.92 9.56 -2.54
N LEU A 267 -0.16 8.59 -2.04
CA LEU A 267 -0.70 7.46 -1.29
C LEU A 267 -1.20 7.80 0.13
N PRO A 268 -0.49 8.57 0.97
CA PRO A 268 -0.85 8.75 2.37
C PRO A 268 -2.26 9.32 2.57
N ARG A 269 -3.06 8.64 3.38
CA ARG A 269 -4.40 9.03 3.85
C ARG A 269 -4.59 8.62 5.30
N LYS A 270 -5.66 9.07 5.92
CA LYS A 270 -6.14 8.48 7.16
C LYS A 270 -6.43 7.00 6.91
N LEU A 271 -5.95 6.09 7.78
CA LEU A 271 -6.02 4.64 7.47
C LEU A 271 -7.46 4.16 7.29
N GLU A 272 -8.38 4.63 8.09
CA GLU A 272 -9.81 4.28 8.00
C GLU A 272 -10.46 4.78 6.70
N GLU A 273 -9.83 5.73 6.00
CA GLU A 273 -10.28 6.33 4.74
C GLU A 273 -9.38 5.93 3.56
N LEU A 274 -8.45 4.99 3.78
CA LEU A 274 -7.59 4.49 2.71
C LEU A 274 -8.34 3.43 1.89
N ASP A 275 -9.31 3.92 1.12
CA ASP A 275 -10.11 3.13 0.20
C ASP A 275 -9.65 3.37 -1.24
N ALA A 276 -9.31 2.31 -1.94
CA ALA A 276 -8.81 2.36 -3.30
C ALA A 276 -9.10 1.07 -4.07
N VAL A 277 -8.95 1.13 -5.38
CA VAL A 277 -8.88 -0.03 -6.25
C VAL A 277 -7.53 -0.04 -6.97
N ILE A 278 -6.85 -1.18 -6.96
CA ILE A 278 -5.61 -1.40 -7.68
C ILE A 278 -5.92 -2.28 -8.88
N LEU A 279 -5.54 -1.81 -10.07
CA LEU A 279 -5.71 -2.51 -11.33
C LEU A 279 -4.36 -3.03 -11.80
N GLN A 280 -4.27 -4.33 -12.08
CA GLN A 280 -3.05 -5.00 -12.50
C GLN A 280 -3.33 -5.88 -13.73
N PRO A 281 -2.33 -6.14 -14.59
CA PRO A 281 -2.44 -7.20 -15.56
C PRO A 281 -2.76 -8.52 -14.84
N ALA A 282 -3.69 -9.31 -15.37
CA ALA A 282 -4.00 -10.64 -14.84
C ALA A 282 -3.10 -11.72 -15.44
N ALA A 283 -3.05 -12.88 -14.78
CA ALA A 283 -2.41 -14.07 -15.36
C ALA A 283 -3.18 -14.60 -16.59
N VAL A 284 -4.47 -14.31 -16.69
CA VAL A 284 -5.32 -14.67 -17.84
C VAL A 284 -5.21 -13.57 -18.89
N GLU A 285 -5.01 -13.97 -20.15
CA GLU A 285 -4.93 -13.03 -21.27
C GLU A 285 -6.27 -12.34 -21.53
N GLY A 286 -6.23 -11.03 -21.77
CA GLY A 286 -7.45 -10.22 -21.96
C GLY A 286 -8.21 -9.92 -20.65
N ALA A 287 -7.59 -10.17 -19.49
CA ALA A 287 -8.19 -9.89 -18.19
C ALA A 287 -7.35 -8.90 -17.36
N VAL A 288 -8.03 -8.18 -16.48
CA VAL A 288 -7.46 -7.27 -15.47
C VAL A 288 -7.78 -7.83 -14.09
N ALA A 289 -6.78 -7.90 -13.24
CA ALA A 289 -6.94 -8.22 -11.82
C ALA A 289 -7.20 -6.93 -11.04
N LEU A 290 -8.35 -6.87 -10.37
CA LEU A 290 -8.81 -5.75 -9.57
C LEU A 290 -8.68 -6.12 -8.09
N PHE A 291 -7.85 -5.38 -7.34
CA PHE A 291 -7.67 -5.55 -5.90
C PHE A 291 -8.35 -4.39 -5.18
N ARG A 292 -9.36 -4.69 -4.38
CA ARG A 292 -9.98 -3.68 -3.52
C ARG A 292 -9.09 -3.43 -2.30
N VAL A 293 -8.92 -2.18 -1.95
CA VAL A 293 -8.29 -1.74 -0.71
C VAL A 293 -9.38 -1.09 0.14
N CYS A 294 -9.59 -1.57 1.35
CA CYS A 294 -10.56 -1.05 2.30
C CYS A 294 -9.86 -0.76 3.63
N ALA A 295 -9.91 0.49 4.09
CA ALA A 295 -9.19 0.95 5.28
C ALA A 295 -7.72 0.46 5.32
N GLY A 296 -7.06 0.43 4.16
CA GLY A 296 -5.68 -0.05 4.00
C GLY A 296 -5.52 -1.58 3.88
N ALA A 297 -6.56 -2.36 4.10
CA ALA A 297 -6.56 -3.80 3.88
C ALA A 297 -6.71 -4.13 2.40
N VAL A 298 -5.85 -4.98 1.86
CA VAL A 298 -5.89 -5.43 0.45
C VAL A 298 -6.69 -6.73 0.38
N GLY A 299 -7.78 -6.72 -0.38
CA GLY A 299 -8.61 -7.90 -0.66
C GLY A 299 -7.98 -8.83 -1.71
N ASP A 300 -8.58 -10.01 -1.86
CA ASP A 300 -8.25 -10.93 -2.94
C ASP A 300 -8.67 -10.34 -4.30
N PRO A 301 -8.00 -10.68 -5.42
CA PRO A 301 -8.30 -10.09 -6.72
C PRO A 301 -9.63 -10.56 -7.29
N PHE A 302 -10.41 -9.62 -7.78
CA PHE A 302 -11.52 -9.87 -8.69
C PHE A 302 -11.02 -9.80 -10.13
N LEU A 303 -11.29 -10.84 -10.95
CA LEU A 303 -10.84 -10.90 -12.33
C LEU A 303 -11.92 -10.34 -13.27
N LEU A 304 -11.57 -9.30 -14.00
CA LEU A 304 -12.36 -8.74 -15.10
C LEU A 304 -11.84 -9.34 -16.41
N ASN A 305 -12.50 -10.40 -16.91
CA ASN A 305 -12.20 -10.99 -18.22
C ASN A 305 -13.03 -10.29 -19.29
N PHE A 306 -12.42 -9.43 -20.08
CA PHE A 306 -13.13 -8.62 -21.07
C PHE A 306 -13.67 -9.44 -22.26
N ARG A 307 -13.10 -10.62 -22.53
CA ARG A 307 -13.63 -11.55 -23.56
C ARG A 307 -14.98 -12.13 -23.11
N GLU A 308 -15.12 -12.49 -21.84
CA GLU A 308 -16.35 -13.03 -21.28
C GLU A 308 -17.40 -11.94 -21.05
N LEU A 309 -16.96 -10.77 -20.60
CA LEU A 309 -17.84 -9.62 -20.34
C LEU A 309 -18.58 -9.14 -21.60
N SER A 310 -17.94 -9.23 -22.78
CA SER A 310 -18.59 -8.87 -24.06
C SER A 310 -19.81 -9.73 -24.39
N ALA A 311 -19.91 -10.93 -23.83
CA ALA A 311 -21.03 -11.85 -24.00
C ALA A 311 -22.10 -11.73 -22.91
N MET A 312 -21.87 -10.93 -21.86
CA MET A 312 -22.80 -10.79 -20.74
C MET A 312 -23.86 -9.69 -21.00
N PRO A 313 -25.12 -9.89 -20.58
CA PRO A 313 -26.19 -8.88 -20.74
C PRO A 313 -26.11 -7.73 -19.72
N ARG A 314 -25.05 -7.66 -18.93
CA ARG A 314 -24.85 -6.69 -17.82
C ARG A 314 -23.82 -5.63 -18.18
N SER A 315 -24.07 -4.39 -17.76
CA SER A 315 -23.09 -3.32 -17.99
C SER A 315 -21.83 -3.52 -17.14
N LEU A 316 -20.66 -3.11 -17.66
CA LEU A 316 -19.41 -3.13 -16.92
C LEU A 316 -19.47 -2.27 -15.65
N GLU A 317 -20.23 -1.17 -15.68
CA GLU A 317 -20.45 -0.31 -14.51
C GLU A 317 -21.19 -1.06 -13.39
N THR A 318 -22.20 -1.87 -13.74
CA THR A 318 -22.93 -2.70 -12.76
C THR A 318 -22.04 -3.75 -12.14
N ILE A 319 -21.24 -4.46 -12.95
CA ILE A 319 -20.31 -5.49 -12.48
C ILE A 319 -19.25 -4.88 -11.55
N LEU A 320 -18.69 -3.73 -11.92
CA LEU A 320 -17.74 -3.01 -11.08
C LEU A 320 -18.36 -2.51 -9.78
N SER A 321 -19.59 -1.98 -9.82
CA SER A 321 -20.28 -1.53 -8.62
C SER A 321 -20.43 -2.66 -7.60
N GLU A 322 -20.88 -3.82 -8.04
CA GLU A 322 -21.03 -5.00 -7.19
C GLU A 322 -19.67 -5.51 -6.64
N ALA A 323 -18.64 -5.58 -7.50
CA ALA A 323 -17.30 -6.01 -7.09
C ALA A 323 -16.62 -5.03 -6.09
N LEU A 324 -17.05 -3.77 -6.10
CA LEU A 324 -16.50 -2.72 -5.22
C LEU A 324 -17.37 -2.45 -3.98
N GLU A 325 -18.57 -3.03 -3.91
CA GLU A 325 -19.37 -2.93 -2.69
C GLU A 325 -18.66 -3.61 -1.52
N PRO A 326 -18.68 -2.98 -0.33
CA PRO A 326 -18.07 -3.56 0.85
C PRO A 326 -18.87 -4.79 1.31
N GLU A 327 -18.27 -5.96 1.26
CA GLU A 327 -18.75 -7.04 2.12
C GLU A 327 -18.41 -6.69 3.57
N PRO A 328 -19.30 -6.99 4.53
CA PRO A 328 -19.03 -6.78 5.95
C PRO A 328 -17.97 -7.78 6.43
N GLU A 329 -16.72 -7.50 6.12
CA GLU A 329 -15.60 -8.29 6.65
C GLU A 329 -15.25 -7.81 8.05
N ALA A 330 -14.91 -8.75 8.93
CA ALA A 330 -14.35 -8.42 10.23
C ALA A 330 -13.03 -7.64 10.05
N PRO A 331 -12.77 -6.64 10.91
CA PRO A 331 -11.53 -5.86 10.79
C PRO A 331 -10.30 -6.77 10.90
N LEU A 332 -9.33 -6.57 10.01
CA LEU A 332 -8.10 -7.34 10.01
C LEU A 332 -7.33 -7.15 11.34
N PRO A 333 -6.65 -8.20 11.82
CA PRO A 333 -5.65 -8.05 12.86
C PRO A 333 -4.63 -6.97 12.52
N LEU A 334 -4.24 -6.13 13.47
CA LEU A 334 -3.39 -4.95 13.24
C LEU A 334 -2.01 -5.31 12.65
N ASP A 335 -1.48 -6.48 12.98
CA ASP A 335 -0.24 -7.00 12.42
C ASP A 335 -0.37 -7.34 10.93
N LEU A 336 -1.53 -7.89 10.52
CA LEU A 336 -1.85 -8.18 9.13
C LEU A 336 -2.14 -6.91 8.34
N LEU A 337 -2.86 -5.95 8.93
CA LEU A 337 -3.06 -4.62 8.33
C LEU A 337 -1.72 -3.93 8.07
N ALA A 338 -0.78 -4.00 9.04
CA ALA A 338 0.56 -3.45 8.86
C ALA A 338 1.32 -4.10 7.70
N ASP A 339 1.18 -5.42 7.51
CA ASP A 339 1.77 -6.12 6.37
C ASP A 339 1.15 -5.70 5.03
N HIS A 340 -0.18 -5.56 4.96
CA HIS A 340 -0.88 -5.07 3.76
C HIS A 340 -0.44 -3.66 3.40
N LEU A 341 -0.34 -2.75 4.37
CA LEU A 341 0.18 -1.40 4.15
C LEU A 341 1.64 -1.40 3.67
N ALA A 342 2.46 -2.32 4.17
CA ALA A 342 3.85 -2.47 3.73
C ALA A 342 3.94 -2.98 2.28
N LEU A 343 3.11 -3.95 1.89
CA LEU A 343 3.02 -4.46 0.52
C LEU A 343 2.51 -3.37 -0.44
N LEU A 344 1.45 -2.65 -0.03
CA LEU A 344 0.89 -1.53 -0.78
C LEU A 344 1.94 -0.43 -1.01
N ALA A 345 2.64 -0.01 0.04
CA ALA A 345 3.69 1.00 -0.06
C ALA A 345 4.85 0.55 -0.95
N ARG A 346 5.32 -0.71 -0.78
CA ARG A 346 6.38 -1.29 -1.61
C ARG A 346 6.02 -1.24 -3.10
N TRP A 347 4.80 -1.62 -3.45
CA TRP A 347 4.34 -1.57 -4.82
C TRP A 347 4.13 -0.13 -5.32
N PHE A 348 3.43 0.70 -4.53
CA PHE A 348 3.08 2.06 -4.95
C PHE A 348 4.31 2.92 -5.25
N TYR A 349 5.36 2.79 -4.43
CA TYR A 349 6.60 3.57 -4.57
C TYR A 349 7.67 2.87 -5.40
N SER A 350 7.39 1.70 -6.00
CA SER A 350 8.32 1.02 -6.91
C SER A 350 8.48 1.77 -8.23
N LYS A 351 9.67 1.63 -8.84
CA LYS A 351 9.98 2.21 -10.16
C LYS A 351 10.61 1.14 -11.04
N PRO A 352 10.02 0.78 -12.20
CA PRO A 352 8.68 1.21 -12.66
C PRO A 352 7.56 0.57 -11.83
N ARG A 353 6.46 1.31 -11.66
CA ARG A 353 5.23 0.77 -11.07
C ARG A 353 4.35 0.23 -12.19
N ALA A 354 4.03 -1.05 -12.17
CA ALA A 354 3.05 -1.66 -13.06
C ALA A 354 1.64 -1.47 -12.50
N GLY A 355 0.66 -1.26 -13.39
CA GLY A 355 -0.75 -1.08 -13.01
C GLY A 355 -1.08 0.33 -12.51
N GLU A 356 -2.33 0.50 -12.10
CA GLU A 356 -2.88 1.77 -11.64
C GLU A 356 -3.59 1.64 -10.31
N ILE A 357 -3.69 2.75 -9.56
CA ILE A 357 -4.50 2.85 -8.35
C ILE A 357 -5.45 4.04 -8.49
N LEU A 358 -6.71 3.81 -8.16
CA LEU A 358 -7.73 4.84 -8.07
C LEU A 358 -8.33 4.84 -6.68
N PHE A 359 -8.36 6.00 -6.06
CA PHE A 359 -8.91 6.15 -4.72
C PHE A 359 -10.40 6.42 -4.81
N ARG A 360 -11.12 5.95 -3.79
CA ARG A 360 -12.51 6.31 -3.59
C ARG A 360 -12.60 7.81 -3.31
N ASP A 361 -13.54 8.48 -3.98
CA ASP A 361 -13.80 9.89 -3.71
C ASP A 361 -14.46 10.02 -2.33
N PRO A 362 -14.14 11.08 -1.55
CA PRO A 362 -14.81 11.30 -0.28
C PRO A 362 -16.32 11.45 -0.52
N PRO A 363 -17.17 10.94 0.41
CA PRO A 363 -18.60 11.07 0.26
C PRO A 363 -18.99 12.54 0.13
N PRO A 364 -19.91 12.89 -0.80
CA PRO A 364 -20.41 14.24 -0.90
C PRO A 364 -21.14 14.63 0.40
N SER A 365 -21.02 15.87 0.81
CA SER A 365 -21.81 16.42 1.91
C SER A 365 -22.96 17.25 1.34
N PRO A 366 -24.22 16.91 1.57
CA PRO A 366 -24.78 15.77 2.30
C PRO A 366 -24.69 14.44 1.52
N PRO A 367 -24.79 13.27 2.20
CA PRO A 367 -24.67 11.98 1.54
C PRO A 367 -25.82 11.76 0.55
N ALA A 368 -25.45 11.58 -0.74
CA ALA A 368 -26.41 11.15 -1.76
C ALA A 368 -26.57 9.62 -1.68
N SER A 369 -27.80 9.15 -1.72
CA SER A 369 -28.13 7.72 -1.80
C SER A 369 -27.64 7.14 -3.15
N GLY A 370 -26.79 6.12 -3.08
CA GLY A 370 -26.27 5.42 -4.27
C GLY A 370 -24.82 4.95 -4.07
N THR A 371 -24.27 4.22 -5.01
CA THR A 371 -22.88 3.74 -5.05
C THR A 371 -21.84 4.88 -4.91
N ALA A 372 -21.97 5.63 -3.83
CA ALA A 372 -21.30 6.90 -3.59
C ALA A 372 -19.79 6.69 -3.45
N GLY A 373 -19.04 7.25 -4.35
CA GLY A 373 -17.63 7.51 -4.20
C GLY A 373 -16.66 6.72 -5.09
N TRP A 374 -17.08 5.70 -5.85
CA TRP A 374 -16.17 5.05 -6.78
C TRP A 374 -16.17 5.74 -8.15
N PRO A 375 -15.02 6.15 -8.69
CA PRO A 375 -14.93 6.82 -10.00
C PRO A 375 -15.01 5.79 -11.15
N LEU A 376 -16.15 5.11 -11.33
CA LEU A 376 -16.32 3.96 -12.23
C LEU A 376 -15.82 4.23 -13.65
N ARG A 377 -16.15 5.38 -14.24
CA ARG A 377 -15.67 5.75 -15.58
C ARG A 377 -14.15 5.88 -15.67
N ARG A 378 -13.49 6.31 -14.58
CA ARG A 378 -12.01 6.38 -14.50
C ARG A 378 -11.43 4.99 -14.36
N ILE A 379 -12.08 4.10 -13.59
CA ILE A 379 -11.68 2.70 -13.42
C ILE A 379 -11.73 1.98 -14.77
N ILE A 380 -12.82 2.12 -15.52
CA ILE A 380 -12.99 1.51 -16.86
C ILE A 380 -11.87 1.96 -17.82
N ARG A 381 -11.60 3.27 -17.87
CA ARG A 381 -10.50 3.79 -18.70
C ARG A 381 -9.13 3.27 -18.25
N ALA A 382 -8.93 3.10 -16.96
CA ALA A 382 -7.69 2.55 -16.41
C ALA A 382 -7.54 1.05 -16.75
N CYS A 383 -8.63 0.27 -16.72
CA CYS A 383 -8.63 -1.11 -17.21
C CYS A 383 -8.13 -1.21 -18.67
N ALA A 384 -8.63 -0.35 -19.54
CA ALA A 384 -8.21 -0.32 -20.94
C ALA A 384 -6.69 -0.03 -21.09
N ARG A 385 -6.14 0.87 -20.26
CA ARG A 385 -4.69 1.15 -20.27
C ARG A 385 -3.86 -0.03 -19.75
N VAL A 386 -4.35 -0.71 -18.71
CA VAL A 386 -3.67 -1.88 -18.12
C VAL A 386 -3.65 -3.07 -19.07
N LEU A 387 -4.71 -3.25 -19.88
CA LEU A 387 -4.77 -4.29 -20.93
C LEU A 387 -3.75 -4.03 -22.04
N GLY A 388 -3.37 -2.77 -22.26
CA GLY A 388 -2.55 -2.37 -23.40
C GLY A 388 -3.31 -2.44 -24.75
N PRO A 389 -2.65 -2.11 -25.86
CA PRO A 389 -3.25 -2.25 -27.17
C PRO A 389 -3.51 -3.74 -27.44
N GLN A 390 -4.79 -4.11 -27.52
CA GLN A 390 -5.16 -5.46 -28.01
C GLN A 390 -4.66 -5.58 -29.46
N PRO A 391 -4.01 -6.70 -29.84
CA PRO A 391 -3.82 -6.98 -31.26
C PRO A 391 -5.21 -7.04 -31.87
N LEU A 392 -5.44 -6.19 -32.88
CA LEU A 392 -6.65 -6.18 -33.69
C LEU A 392 -6.91 -7.62 -34.11
N LEU A 393 -8.03 -8.20 -33.64
CA LEU A 393 -8.49 -9.50 -34.14
C LEU A 393 -8.63 -9.34 -35.65
N PRO A 394 -8.09 -10.27 -36.48
CA PRO A 394 -8.40 -10.27 -37.90
C PRO A 394 -9.92 -10.34 -38.02
N GLY A 395 -10.51 -9.38 -38.74
CA GLY A 395 -11.94 -9.37 -39.02
C GLY A 395 -12.36 -10.72 -39.60
N PRO A 396 -13.61 -11.12 -39.42
CA PRO A 396 -14.14 -12.35 -39.99
C PRO A 396 -13.93 -12.35 -41.50
N PRO A 397 -13.66 -13.54 -42.10
CA PRO A 397 -13.41 -13.68 -43.54
C PRO A 397 -14.60 -13.26 -44.41
#